data_90dcdfb2528dc4aef1660f40ec48f7b1
#
_entry.id   90dcdfb2528dc4aef1660f40ec48f7b1
#
_cell.length_a   1.000
_cell.length_b   1.000
_cell.length_c   1.000
_cell.angle_alpha   90.00
_cell.angle_beta   90.00
_cell.angle_gamma   90.00
#
_symmetry.space_group_name_H-M   'P 1'
#
loop_
_entity.id
_entity.type
_entity.pdbx_description
1 polymer ?
#
loop_
_entity_poly.entity_id
_entity_poly.type
_entity_poly.pdbx_seq_one_letter_code
_entity_poly.pdbx_strand_id
1 'polypeptide(L)'
;VALIVAASTALALGQGLRLLVDQGFGEQDPALLDSAVVVLLVVVLLLAGATFTRFYMISWVGERVVADLRQDVFAHVLTLNPGFFESRRTGEVMSRLSTDTTLVQVVVGSSVSIALRNCLLLIGGLVMLLVTSAKLTGLVLLVVPLVVVPIIFLGRRVRKLSRDSQDRVADVGVYIEETLSGIRAVQAFVHEAIDRLRFNARVETAFQTAIDRVRVRAALTAIVITMVFGAIAVILWIGGRDVLAG
;
A
#
# COMPACT_ATOMS: atom_id res chain seq x y z
N VAL A 1 -22.45 -3.77 -6.20
CA VAL A 1 -23.39 -2.78 -5.63
C VAL A 1 -22.78 -2.10 -4.43
N ALA A 2 -22.42 -2.80 -3.32
CA ALA A 2 -21.89 -2.20 -2.08
C ALA A 2 -20.64 -1.33 -2.32
N LEU A 3 -19.78 -1.70 -3.26
CA LEU A 3 -18.58 -0.95 -3.62
C LEU A 3 -18.92 0.38 -4.30
N ILE A 4 -19.91 0.39 -5.21
CA ILE A 4 -20.39 1.61 -5.88
C ILE A 4 -21.04 2.53 -4.84
N VAL A 5 -21.90 1.99 -3.97
CA VAL A 5 -22.54 2.76 -2.90
C VAL A 5 -21.49 3.38 -1.99
N ALA A 6 -20.49 2.62 -1.54
CA ALA A 6 -19.43 3.14 -0.68
C ALA A 6 -18.60 4.25 -1.36
N ALA A 7 -18.29 4.10 -2.67
CA ALA A 7 -17.55 5.12 -3.41
C ALA A 7 -18.38 6.38 -3.63
N SER A 8 -19.65 6.23 -4.02
CA SER A 8 -20.57 7.36 -4.22
C SER A 8 -20.83 8.12 -2.92
N THR A 9 -21.04 7.40 -1.82
CA THR A 9 -21.26 8.02 -0.49
C THR A 9 -20.00 8.74 0.01
N ALA A 10 -18.79 8.18 -0.27
CA ALA A 10 -17.54 8.86 0.06
C ALA A 10 -17.36 10.17 -0.72
N LEU A 11 -17.76 10.22 -2.00
CA LEU A 11 -17.75 11.44 -2.80
C LEU A 11 -18.83 12.43 -2.33
N ALA A 12 -20.02 11.94 -1.98
CA ALA A 12 -21.12 12.74 -1.45
C ALA A 12 -20.76 13.40 -0.09
N LEU A 13 -19.89 12.79 0.71
CA LEU A 13 -19.42 13.37 1.97
C LEU A 13 -18.72 14.72 1.75
N GLY A 14 -17.90 14.85 0.70
CA GLY A 14 -17.25 16.11 0.34
C GLY A 14 -18.26 17.20 -0.05
N GLN A 15 -19.31 16.83 -0.77
CA GLN A 15 -20.39 17.77 -1.12
C GLN A 15 -21.24 18.13 0.11
N GLY A 16 -21.52 17.15 0.98
CA GLY A 16 -22.24 17.39 2.23
C GLY A 16 -21.52 18.37 3.15
N LEU A 17 -20.19 18.23 3.28
CA LEU A 17 -19.37 19.18 4.04
C LEU A 17 -19.39 20.60 3.42
N ARG A 18 -19.34 20.69 2.09
CA ARG A 18 -19.46 21.97 1.39
C ARG A 18 -20.80 22.64 1.67
N LEU A 19 -21.91 21.92 1.54
CA LEU A 19 -23.25 22.44 1.82
C LEU A 19 -23.40 22.88 3.29
N LEU A 20 -22.82 22.12 4.23
CA LEU A 20 -22.82 22.49 5.63
C LEU A 20 -22.06 23.80 5.89
N VAL A 21 -20.92 23.99 5.23
CA VAL A 21 -20.14 25.22 5.37
C VAL A 21 -20.84 26.39 4.69
N ASP A 22 -21.29 26.22 3.45
CA ASP A 22 -21.85 27.31 2.65
C ASP A 22 -23.23 27.77 3.18
N GLN A 23 -24.09 26.86 3.59
CA GLN A 23 -25.46 27.17 4.06
C GLN A 23 -25.55 27.27 5.59
N GLY A 24 -24.88 26.36 6.33
CA GLY A 24 -24.96 26.33 7.78
C GLY A 24 -24.29 27.52 8.47
N PHE A 25 -23.13 27.95 7.95
CA PHE A 25 -22.40 29.10 8.51
C PHE A 25 -22.65 30.40 7.76
N GLY A 26 -23.08 30.34 6.46
CA GLY A 26 -23.31 31.54 5.66
C GLY A 26 -24.61 32.27 5.99
N GLU A 27 -25.69 31.57 6.29
CA GLU A 27 -27.02 32.15 6.53
C GLU A 27 -27.38 32.35 8.01
N GLN A 28 -26.51 31.93 8.95
CA GLN A 28 -26.69 32.03 10.42
C GLN A 28 -28.05 31.48 10.95
N ASP A 29 -28.65 30.51 10.25
CA ASP A 29 -29.90 29.87 10.62
C ASP A 29 -29.64 28.56 11.37
N PRO A 30 -29.97 28.46 12.68
CA PRO A 30 -29.76 27.23 13.45
C PRO A 30 -30.52 26.01 12.90
N ALA A 31 -31.68 26.17 12.29
CA ALA A 31 -32.49 25.06 11.76
C ALA A 31 -31.85 24.46 10.50
N LEU A 32 -31.19 25.26 9.67
CA LEU A 32 -30.41 24.78 8.52
C LEU A 32 -29.16 24.04 8.96
N LEU A 33 -28.49 24.51 10.00
CA LEU A 33 -27.34 23.81 10.59
C LEU A 33 -27.71 22.42 11.12
N ASP A 34 -28.80 22.34 11.90
CA ASP A 34 -29.28 21.08 12.46
C ASP A 34 -29.65 20.07 11.35
N SER A 35 -30.34 20.53 10.30
CA SER A 35 -30.68 19.68 9.17
C SER A 35 -29.46 19.19 8.39
N ALA A 36 -28.46 20.03 8.19
CA ALA A 36 -27.21 19.67 7.52
C ALA A 36 -26.40 18.64 8.33
N VAL A 37 -26.37 18.76 9.67
CA VAL A 37 -25.74 17.80 10.55
C VAL A 37 -26.46 16.44 10.49
N VAL A 38 -27.80 16.42 10.50
CA VAL A 38 -28.58 15.17 10.37
C VAL A 38 -28.29 14.49 9.03
N VAL A 39 -28.29 15.23 7.92
CA VAL A 39 -27.94 14.69 6.59
C VAL A 39 -26.52 14.13 6.58
N LEU A 40 -25.57 14.85 7.16
CA LEU A 40 -24.19 14.37 7.26
C LEU A 40 -24.09 13.06 8.04
N LEU A 41 -24.80 12.97 9.19
CA LEU A 41 -24.83 11.74 9.99
C LEU A 41 -25.43 10.56 9.20
N VAL A 42 -26.52 10.78 8.46
CA VAL A 42 -27.11 9.74 7.58
C VAL A 42 -26.11 9.29 6.53
N VAL A 43 -25.40 10.21 5.87
CA VAL A 43 -24.36 9.91 4.88
C VAL A 43 -23.22 9.09 5.51
N VAL A 44 -22.76 9.45 6.72
CA VAL A 44 -21.73 8.71 7.46
C VAL A 44 -22.18 7.30 7.81
N LEU A 45 -23.43 7.13 8.29
CA LEU A 45 -23.99 5.82 8.60
C LEU A 45 -24.13 4.94 7.36
N LEU A 46 -24.56 5.51 6.23
CA LEU A 46 -24.63 4.82 4.95
C LEU A 46 -23.22 4.40 4.47
N LEU A 47 -22.24 5.29 4.60
CA LEU A 47 -20.85 4.98 4.27
C LEU A 47 -20.30 3.85 5.14
N ALA A 48 -20.57 3.89 6.45
CA ALA A 48 -20.15 2.84 7.39
C ALA A 48 -20.79 1.49 7.03
N GLY A 49 -22.11 1.46 6.82
CA GLY A 49 -22.84 0.24 6.43
C GLY A 49 -22.41 -0.33 5.08
N ALA A 50 -22.23 0.54 4.06
CA ALA A 50 -21.74 0.12 2.76
C ALA A 50 -20.29 -0.40 2.82
N THR A 51 -19.44 0.24 3.63
CA THR A 51 -18.06 -0.20 3.83
C THR A 51 -17.99 -1.53 4.57
N PHE A 52 -18.78 -1.71 5.61
CA PHE A 52 -18.89 -2.97 6.34
C PHE A 52 -19.34 -4.11 5.42
N THR A 53 -20.46 -3.90 4.70
CA THR A 53 -21.01 -4.90 3.78
C THR A 53 -20.00 -5.28 2.69
N ARG A 54 -19.34 -4.29 2.11
CA ARG A 54 -18.29 -4.50 1.11
C ARG A 54 -17.14 -5.33 1.67
N PHE A 55 -16.61 -4.94 2.84
CA PHE A 55 -15.48 -5.62 3.45
C PHE A 55 -15.81 -7.06 3.82
N TYR A 56 -16.98 -7.27 4.45
CA TYR A 56 -17.46 -8.59 4.83
C TYR A 56 -17.63 -9.51 3.61
N MET A 57 -18.34 -9.04 2.57
CA MET A 57 -18.61 -9.84 1.38
C MET A 57 -17.33 -10.24 0.64
N ILE A 58 -16.38 -9.30 0.50
CA ILE A 58 -15.13 -9.56 -0.20
C ILE A 58 -14.22 -10.48 0.61
N SER A 59 -14.13 -10.28 1.92
CA SER A 59 -13.38 -11.19 2.79
C SER A 59 -13.98 -12.58 2.77
N TRP A 60 -15.32 -12.70 2.83
CA TRP A 60 -15.99 -13.99 2.74
C TRP A 60 -15.71 -14.71 1.41
N VAL A 61 -15.77 -13.99 0.28
CA VAL A 61 -15.43 -14.55 -1.03
C VAL A 61 -13.96 -15.00 -1.08
N GLY A 62 -13.05 -14.18 -0.55
CA GLY A 62 -11.63 -14.52 -0.48
C GLY A 62 -11.36 -15.79 0.30
N GLU A 63 -11.96 -15.92 1.50
CA GLU A 63 -11.87 -17.13 2.33
C GLU A 63 -12.47 -18.34 1.63
N ARG A 64 -13.62 -18.19 0.97
CA ARG A 64 -14.29 -19.28 0.26
C ARG A 64 -13.47 -19.78 -0.92
N VAL A 65 -12.95 -18.88 -1.75
CA VAL A 65 -12.08 -19.23 -2.89
C VAL A 65 -10.85 -20.01 -2.43
N VAL A 66 -10.24 -19.57 -1.32
CA VAL A 66 -9.05 -20.28 -0.79
C VAL A 66 -9.41 -21.65 -0.21
N ALA A 67 -10.55 -21.74 0.48
CA ALA A 67 -11.02 -23.03 1.01
C ALA A 67 -11.28 -24.02 -0.14
N ASP A 68 -11.96 -23.59 -1.19
CA ASP A 68 -12.25 -24.41 -2.35
C ASP A 68 -10.95 -24.81 -3.08
N LEU A 69 -10.04 -23.85 -3.30
CA LEU A 69 -8.74 -24.10 -3.91
C LEU A 69 -7.92 -25.13 -3.13
N ARG A 70 -7.90 -25.04 -1.79
CA ARG A 70 -7.20 -26.01 -0.95
C ARG A 70 -7.80 -27.41 -1.06
N GLN A 71 -9.13 -27.50 -1.09
CA GLN A 71 -9.82 -28.78 -1.26
C GLN A 71 -9.52 -29.41 -2.62
N ASP A 72 -9.60 -28.64 -3.71
CA ASP A 72 -9.36 -29.12 -5.07
C ASP A 72 -7.89 -29.53 -5.26
N VAL A 73 -6.94 -28.71 -4.79
CA VAL A 73 -5.51 -29.05 -4.88
C VAL A 73 -5.19 -30.28 -4.05
N PHE A 74 -5.72 -30.39 -2.84
CA PHE A 74 -5.49 -31.58 -2.01
C PHE A 74 -6.10 -32.82 -2.64
N ALA A 75 -7.33 -32.76 -3.15
CA ALA A 75 -7.96 -33.87 -3.86
C ALA A 75 -7.13 -34.27 -5.08
N HIS A 76 -6.62 -33.33 -5.85
CA HIS A 76 -5.75 -33.61 -7.00
C HIS A 76 -4.42 -34.25 -6.57
N VAL A 77 -3.77 -33.76 -5.52
CA VAL A 77 -2.51 -34.32 -5.00
C VAL A 77 -2.68 -35.80 -4.61
N LEU A 78 -3.82 -36.16 -4.03
CA LEU A 78 -4.12 -37.58 -3.66
C LEU A 78 -4.25 -38.49 -4.87
N THR A 79 -4.51 -37.98 -6.06
CA THR A 79 -4.61 -38.79 -7.30
C THR A 79 -3.27 -38.98 -8.00
N LEU A 80 -2.20 -38.32 -7.56
CA LEU A 80 -0.89 -38.38 -8.18
C LEU A 80 -0.22 -39.76 -7.86
N ASN A 81 0.61 -40.21 -8.79
CA ASN A 81 1.32 -41.48 -8.62
C ASN A 81 2.42 -41.38 -7.54
N PRO A 82 2.81 -42.49 -6.90
CA PRO A 82 3.84 -42.52 -5.86
C PRO A 82 5.18 -41.91 -6.30
N GLY A 83 5.58 -42.07 -7.57
CA GLY A 83 6.83 -41.55 -8.11
C GLY A 83 6.92 -39.99 -8.07
N PHE A 84 5.77 -39.31 -8.04
CA PHE A 84 5.74 -37.84 -7.81
C PHE A 84 6.30 -37.48 -6.42
N PHE A 85 5.93 -38.25 -5.40
CA PHE A 85 6.33 -38.04 -4.01
C PHE A 85 7.77 -38.50 -3.74
N GLU A 86 8.30 -39.43 -4.52
CA GLU A 86 9.70 -39.84 -4.44
C GLU A 86 10.65 -38.76 -5.00
N SER A 87 10.20 -38.04 -6.02
CA SER A 87 11.01 -37.02 -6.67
C SER A 87 10.89 -35.59 -6.02
N ARG A 88 9.87 -35.37 -5.21
CA ARG A 88 9.61 -34.06 -4.58
C ARG A 88 9.49 -34.18 -3.06
N ARG A 89 10.04 -33.16 -2.37
CA ARG A 89 9.94 -33.10 -0.91
C ARG A 89 8.50 -32.78 -0.50
N THR A 90 7.93 -33.56 0.41
CA THR A 90 6.58 -33.33 0.97
C THR A 90 6.42 -31.91 1.50
N GLY A 91 7.49 -31.31 2.05
CA GLY A 91 7.51 -29.92 2.52
C GLY A 91 7.26 -28.90 1.39
N GLU A 92 7.67 -29.16 0.16
CA GLU A 92 7.37 -28.27 -0.98
C GLU A 92 5.87 -28.25 -1.29
N VAL A 93 5.24 -29.42 -1.30
CA VAL A 93 3.79 -29.55 -1.53
C VAL A 93 3.01 -28.86 -0.42
N MET A 94 3.41 -29.06 0.85
CA MET A 94 2.81 -28.41 2.01
C MET A 94 2.97 -26.88 1.96
N SER A 95 4.14 -26.39 1.56
CA SER A 95 4.38 -24.94 1.40
C SER A 95 3.46 -24.33 0.34
N ARG A 96 3.29 -25.00 -0.80
CA ARG A 96 2.37 -24.53 -1.86
C ARG A 96 0.91 -24.55 -1.39
N LEU A 97 0.48 -25.57 -0.67
CA LEU A 97 -0.87 -25.65 -0.13
C LEU A 97 -1.17 -24.58 0.92
N SER A 98 -0.16 -24.17 1.69
CA SER A 98 -0.34 -23.22 2.81
C SER A 98 0.01 -21.78 2.40
N THR A 99 1.21 -21.58 1.90
CA THR A 99 1.76 -20.22 1.65
C THR A 99 1.22 -19.60 0.37
N ASP A 100 1.22 -20.37 -0.74
CA ASP A 100 0.78 -19.83 -2.04
C ASP A 100 -0.72 -19.57 -2.05
N THR A 101 -1.52 -20.43 -1.40
CA THR A 101 -2.96 -20.18 -1.26
C THR A 101 -3.27 -18.94 -0.41
N THR A 102 -2.44 -18.65 0.61
CA THR A 102 -2.58 -17.41 1.40
C THR A 102 -2.27 -16.17 0.56
N LEU A 103 -1.31 -16.22 -0.36
CA LEU A 103 -1.06 -15.11 -1.30
C LEU A 103 -2.27 -14.87 -2.21
N VAL A 104 -2.90 -15.93 -2.72
CA VAL A 104 -4.14 -15.83 -3.50
C VAL A 104 -5.26 -15.17 -2.69
N GLN A 105 -5.39 -15.53 -1.40
CA GLN A 105 -6.35 -14.91 -0.48
C GLN A 105 -6.16 -13.39 -0.38
N VAL A 106 -4.92 -12.94 -0.16
CA VAL A 106 -4.62 -11.49 -0.07
C VAL A 106 -4.95 -10.77 -1.38
N VAL A 107 -4.63 -11.37 -2.52
CA VAL A 107 -4.92 -10.76 -3.82
C VAL A 107 -6.41 -10.68 -4.08
N VAL A 108 -7.14 -11.78 -3.96
CA VAL A 108 -8.58 -11.87 -4.24
C VAL A 108 -9.40 -11.15 -3.17
N GLY A 109 -9.08 -11.37 -1.88
CA GLY A 109 -9.87 -10.86 -0.75
C GLY A 109 -9.68 -9.37 -0.47
N SER A 110 -8.56 -8.77 -0.84
CA SER A 110 -8.31 -7.36 -0.52
C SER A 110 -7.85 -6.50 -1.69
N SER A 111 -6.81 -6.93 -2.42
CA SER A 111 -6.13 -6.08 -3.40
C SER A 111 -7.04 -5.67 -4.56
N VAL A 112 -7.82 -6.62 -5.10
CA VAL A 112 -8.78 -6.34 -6.21
C VAL A 112 -9.85 -5.34 -5.77
N SER A 113 -10.40 -5.51 -4.56
CA SER A 113 -11.42 -4.60 -4.03
C SER A 113 -10.88 -3.20 -3.79
N ILE A 114 -9.66 -3.09 -3.24
CA ILE A 114 -9.01 -1.79 -3.01
C ILE A 114 -8.73 -1.11 -4.35
N ALA A 115 -8.19 -1.85 -5.33
CA ALA A 115 -7.92 -1.32 -6.66
C ALA A 115 -9.21 -0.79 -7.33
N LEU A 116 -10.28 -1.60 -7.34
CA LEU A 116 -11.55 -1.22 -7.96
C LEU A 116 -12.19 -0.02 -7.26
N ARG A 117 -12.15 0.04 -5.92
CA ARG A 117 -12.61 1.21 -5.17
C ARG A 117 -11.82 2.47 -5.54
N ASN A 118 -10.49 2.36 -5.59
CA ASN A 118 -9.64 3.51 -5.90
C ASN A 118 -9.84 3.97 -7.36
N CYS A 119 -10.08 3.06 -8.31
CA CYS A 119 -10.47 3.42 -9.67
C CYS A 119 -11.80 4.18 -9.72
N LEU A 120 -12.81 3.71 -8.98
CA LEU A 120 -14.11 4.40 -8.91
C LEU A 120 -13.99 5.79 -8.27
N LEU A 121 -13.21 5.91 -7.19
CA LEU A 121 -12.96 7.20 -6.53
C LEU A 121 -12.17 8.15 -7.46
N LEU A 122 -11.21 7.63 -8.21
CA LEU A 122 -10.45 8.43 -9.18
C LEU A 122 -11.35 8.96 -10.28
N ILE A 123 -12.16 8.09 -10.90
CA ILE A 123 -13.09 8.47 -11.98
C ILE A 123 -14.14 9.44 -11.43
N GLY A 124 -14.79 9.12 -10.33
CA GLY A 124 -15.81 9.96 -9.70
C GLY A 124 -15.25 11.32 -9.26
N GLY A 125 -14.08 11.34 -8.64
CA GLY A 125 -13.39 12.56 -8.24
C GLY A 125 -13.00 13.42 -9.44
N LEU A 126 -12.52 12.81 -10.54
CA LEU A 126 -12.19 13.52 -11.76
C LEU A 126 -13.44 14.14 -12.43
N VAL A 127 -14.55 13.39 -12.48
CA VAL A 127 -15.83 13.91 -12.99
C VAL A 127 -16.30 15.11 -12.14
N MET A 128 -16.27 14.98 -10.81
CA MET A 128 -16.65 16.08 -9.89
C MET A 128 -15.77 17.31 -10.08
N LEU A 129 -14.46 17.12 -10.22
CA LEU A 129 -13.52 18.23 -10.47
C LEU A 129 -13.83 18.92 -11.80
N LEU A 130 -14.09 18.17 -12.87
CA LEU A 130 -14.45 18.72 -14.18
C LEU A 130 -15.75 19.53 -14.14
N VAL A 131 -16.75 19.05 -13.42
CA VAL A 131 -18.03 19.74 -13.24
C VAL A 131 -17.87 21.02 -12.42
N THR A 132 -16.97 20.98 -11.42
CA THR A 132 -16.76 22.14 -10.52
C THR A 132 -15.92 23.22 -11.21
N SER A 133 -14.82 22.88 -11.87
CA SER A 133 -13.94 23.81 -12.57
C SER A 133 -13.02 23.08 -13.54
N ALA A 134 -13.23 23.24 -14.83
CA ALA A 134 -12.36 22.67 -15.86
C ALA A 134 -10.93 23.25 -15.80
N LYS A 135 -10.78 24.52 -15.44
CA LYS A 135 -9.49 25.21 -15.29
C LYS A 135 -8.64 24.58 -14.17
N LEU A 136 -9.23 24.42 -12.97
CA LEU A 136 -8.55 23.78 -11.84
C LEU A 136 -8.27 22.31 -12.08
N THR A 137 -9.17 21.60 -12.78
CA THR A 137 -8.95 20.21 -13.17
C THR A 137 -7.75 20.05 -14.09
N GLY A 138 -7.61 20.92 -15.10
CA GLY A 138 -6.45 20.95 -15.98
C GLY A 138 -5.14 21.19 -15.21
N LEU A 139 -5.16 22.10 -14.23
CA LEU A 139 -4.02 22.34 -13.35
C LEU A 139 -3.66 21.12 -12.52
N VAL A 140 -4.64 20.46 -11.91
CA VAL A 140 -4.43 19.20 -11.14
C VAL A 140 -3.84 18.11 -12.04
N LEU A 141 -4.39 17.90 -13.24
CA LEU A 141 -3.90 16.92 -14.20
C LEU A 141 -2.45 17.19 -14.67
N LEU A 142 -2.03 18.44 -14.69
CA LEU A 142 -0.65 18.82 -15.01
C LEU A 142 0.28 18.58 -13.82
N VAL A 143 -0.19 18.86 -12.60
CA VAL A 143 0.62 18.71 -11.36
C VAL A 143 0.79 17.26 -10.97
N VAL A 144 -0.21 16.39 -11.19
CA VAL A 144 -0.15 14.96 -10.82
C VAL A 144 1.06 14.25 -11.44
N PRO A 145 1.31 14.29 -12.75
CA PRO A 145 2.50 13.64 -13.30
C PRO A 145 3.81 14.26 -12.79
N LEU A 146 3.84 15.57 -12.55
CA LEU A 146 5.00 16.27 -11.99
C LEU A 146 5.38 15.69 -10.61
N VAL A 147 4.40 15.31 -9.81
CA VAL A 147 4.60 14.69 -8.49
C VAL A 147 4.90 13.18 -8.63
N VAL A 148 4.18 12.48 -9.50
CA VAL A 148 4.26 11.02 -9.61
C VAL A 148 5.58 10.55 -10.25
N VAL A 149 6.11 11.28 -11.25
CA VAL A 149 7.33 10.87 -11.96
C VAL A 149 8.54 10.77 -11.02
N PRO A 150 8.87 11.77 -10.17
CA PRO A 150 9.94 11.63 -9.19
C PRO A 150 9.72 10.48 -8.20
N ILE A 151 8.47 10.26 -7.75
CA ILE A 151 8.13 9.16 -6.85
C ILE A 151 8.48 7.80 -7.48
N ILE A 152 8.11 7.59 -8.75
CA ILE A 152 8.41 6.35 -9.46
C ILE A 152 9.91 6.17 -9.63
N PHE A 153 10.62 7.23 -10.03
CA PHE A 153 12.06 7.17 -10.28
C PHE A 153 12.87 6.88 -9.01
N LEU A 154 12.64 7.67 -7.95
CA LEU A 154 13.32 7.45 -6.67
C LEU A 154 12.86 6.16 -5.99
N GLY A 155 11.60 5.80 -6.13
CA GLY A 155 11.05 4.54 -5.60
C GLY A 155 11.73 3.30 -6.20
N ARG A 156 12.06 3.33 -7.49
CA ARG A 156 12.86 2.27 -8.15
C ARG A 156 14.26 2.17 -7.53
N ARG A 157 14.90 3.32 -7.27
CA ARG A 157 16.22 3.38 -6.64
C ARG A 157 16.19 2.85 -5.21
N VAL A 158 15.19 3.25 -4.40
CA VAL A 158 14.98 2.71 -3.05
C VAL A 158 14.78 1.19 -3.08
N ARG A 159 14.01 0.68 -4.04
CA ARG A 159 13.76 -0.76 -4.18
C ARG A 159 15.04 -1.53 -4.51
N LYS A 160 15.90 -0.99 -5.38
CA LYS A 160 17.21 -1.59 -5.69
C LYS A 160 18.08 -1.64 -4.44
N LEU A 161 18.27 -0.51 -3.75
CA LEU A 161 19.06 -0.43 -2.52
C LEU A 161 18.51 -1.32 -1.39
N SER A 162 17.19 -1.56 -1.37
CA SER A 162 16.58 -2.49 -0.41
C SER A 162 16.98 -3.93 -0.67
N ARG A 163 17.07 -4.34 -1.94
CA ARG A 163 17.56 -5.68 -2.30
C ARG A 163 19.04 -5.81 -1.95
N ASP A 164 19.87 -4.87 -2.38
CA ASP A 164 21.30 -4.85 -2.07
C ASP A 164 21.55 -4.93 -0.56
N SER A 165 20.73 -4.23 0.26
CA SER A 165 20.82 -4.28 1.72
C SER A 165 20.41 -5.65 2.29
N GLN A 166 19.39 -6.30 1.72
CA GLN A 166 18.98 -7.65 2.13
C GLN A 166 20.06 -8.69 1.79
N ASP A 167 20.67 -8.58 0.60
CA ASP A 167 21.76 -9.46 0.18
C ASP A 167 22.97 -9.34 1.12
N ARG A 168 23.35 -8.12 1.54
CA ARG A 168 24.43 -7.92 2.51
C ARG A 168 24.12 -8.50 3.90
N VAL A 169 22.87 -8.42 4.36
CA VAL A 169 22.47 -9.05 5.61
C VAL A 169 22.50 -10.58 5.49
N ALA A 170 22.09 -11.13 4.36
CA ALA A 170 22.19 -12.55 4.08
C ALA A 170 23.65 -13.04 4.06
N ASP A 171 24.56 -12.28 3.42
CA ASP A 171 26.02 -12.57 3.43
C ASP A 171 26.59 -12.65 4.85
N VAL A 172 26.13 -11.78 5.78
CA VAL A 172 26.50 -11.83 7.20
C VAL A 172 25.97 -13.11 7.85
N GLY A 173 24.72 -13.49 7.54
CA GLY A 173 24.09 -14.72 8.06
C GLY A 173 24.85 -15.98 7.61
N VAL A 174 25.18 -16.07 6.32
CA VAL A 174 25.97 -17.19 5.77
C VAL A 174 27.33 -17.28 6.45
N TYR A 175 28.01 -16.16 6.67
CA TYR A 175 29.31 -16.14 7.35
C TYR A 175 29.24 -16.62 8.81
N ILE A 176 28.16 -16.25 9.53
CA ILE A 176 27.90 -16.75 10.88
C ILE A 176 27.72 -18.27 10.85
N GLU A 177 26.88 -18.78 9.96
CA GLU A 177 26.59 -20.21 9.83
C GLU A 177 27.87 -21.00 9.52
N GLU A 178 28.67 -20.54 8.55
CA GLU A 178 29.95 -21.15 8.18
C GLU A 178 30.92 -21.20 9.38
N THR A 179 31.11 -20.05 10.05
CA THR A 179 32.04 -19.94 11.18
C THR A 179 31.61 -20.80 12.37
N LEU A 180 30.30 -20.81 12.69
CA LEU A 180 29.78 -21.61 13.81
C LEU A 180 29.76 -23.09 13.50
N SER A 181 29.49 -23.48 12.26
CA SER A 181 29.58 -24.89 11.83
C SER A 181 31.01 -25.41 11.89
N GLY A 182 32.00 -24.56 11.61
CA GLY A 182 33.41 -24.85 11.69
C GLY A 182 34.09 -24.46 13.02
N ILE A 183 33.35 -24.18 14.08
CA ILE A 183 33.87 -23.55 15.33
C ILE A 183 35.06 -24.31 15.97
N ARG A 184 35.05 -25.66 15.88
CA ARG A 184 36.16 -26.48 16.38
C ARG A 184 37.46 -26.21 15.62
N ALA A 185 37.40 -25.98 14.31
CA ALA A 185 38.57 -25.63 13.52
C ALA A 185 39.04 -24.21 13.83
N VAL A 186 38.11 -23.24 13.93
CA VAL A 186 38.43 -21.86 14.32
C VAL A 186 39.19 -21.83 15.63
N GLN A 187 38.74 -22.54 16.66
CA GLN A 187 39.37 -22.61 17.98
C GLN A 187 40.69 -23.41 17.95
N ALA A 188 40.74 -24.54 17.24
CA ALA A 188 41.95 -25.35 17.14
C ALA A 188 43.12 -24.61 16.48
N PHE A 189 42.84 -23.71 15.53
CA PHE A 189 43.83 -22.88 14.83
C PHE A 189 43.99 -21.47 15.40
N VAL A 190 43.33 -21.16 16.53
CA VAL A 190 43.37 -19.83 17.19
C VAL A 190 43.03 -18.69 16.20
N HIS A 191 41.99 -18.93 15.40
CA HIS A 191 41.64 -18.04 14.29
C HIS A 191 40.56 -16.99 14.66
N GLU A 192 40.11 -16.94 15.92
CA GLU A 192 38.98 -16.12 16.39
C GLU A 192 39.18 -14.62 16.12
N ALA A 193 40.41 -14.13 16.28
CA ALA A 193 40.72 -12.70 16.08
C ALA A 193 40.52 -12.31 14.60
N ILE A 194 40.93 -13.17 13.67
CA ILE A 194 40.85 -12.92 12.25
C ILE A 194 39.37 -13.01 11.81
N ASP A 195 38.65 -14.03 12.29
CA ASP A 195 37.23 -14.19 11.96
C ASP A 195 36.37 -13.05 12.50
N ARG A 196 36.69 -12.56 13.69
CA ARG A 196 36.06 -11.35 14.26
C ARG A 196 36.29 -10.12 13.38
N LEU A 197 37.52 -9.91 12.90
CA LEU A 197 37.82 -8.78 12.00
C LEU A 197 37.04 -8.90 10.68
N ARG A 198 37.00 -10.09 10.10
CA ARG A 198 36.22 -10.34 8.85
C ARG A 198 34.73 -10.15 9.07
N PHE A 199 34.21 -10.62 10.19
CA PHE A 199 32.80 -10.43 10.55
C PHE A 199 32.47 -8.95 10.70
N ASN A 200 33.28 -8.20 11.46
CA ASN A 200 33.07 -6.76 11.66
C ASN A 200 33.08 -6.00 10.34
N ALA A 201 34.00 -6.32 9.42
CA ALA A 201 34.04 -5.71 8.09
C ALA A 201 32.76 -5.98 7.26
N ARG A 202 32.20 -7.21 7.34
CA ARG A 202 30.94 -7.56 6.67
C ARG A 202 29.75 -6.82 7.27
N VAL A 203 29.68 -6.73 8.60
CA VAL A 203 28.64 -5.99 9.33
C VAL A 203 28.70 -4.51 8.99
N GLU A 204 29.89 -3.91 8.95
CA GLU A 204 30.07 -2.51 8.58
C GLU A 204 29.62 -2.25 7.13
N THR A 205 29.96 -3.15 6.21
CA THR A 205 29.49 -3.07 4.80
C THR A 205 27.96 -3.14 4.72
N ALA A 206 27.34 -4.05 5.47
CA ALA A 206 25.88 -4.16 5.54
C ALA A 206 25.24 -2.89 6.12
N PHE A 207 25.85 -2.33 7.18
CA PHE A 207 25.41 -1.08 7.80
C PHE A 207 25.49 0.09 6.81
N GLN A 208 26.59 0.28 6.10
CA GLN A 208 26.73 1.38 5.12
C GLN A 208 25.70 1.26 3.99
N THR A 209 25.48 0.05 3.47
CA THR A 209 24.45 -0.18 2.47
C THR A 209 23.04 0.13 3.00
N ALA A 210 22.76 -0.20 4.26
CA ALA A 210 21.49 0.13 4.90
C ALA A 210 21.32 1.66 5.09
N ILE A 211 22.37 2.37 5.47
CA ILE A 211 22.36 3.84 5.60
C ILE A 211 22.13 4.53 4.26
N ASP A 212 22.73 4.05 3.17
CA ASP A 212 22.48 4.60 1.83
C ASP A 212 21.03 4.42 1.40
N ARG A 213 20.43 3.26 1.70
CA ARG A 213 18.99 3.03 1.51
C ARG A 213 18.15 4.03 2.31
N VAL A 214 18.48 4.22 3.60
CA VAL A 214 17.77 5.17 4.49
C VAL A 214 17.87 6.59 3.96
N ARG A 215 19.05 7.03 3.52
CA ARG A 215 19.24 8.38 2.95
C ARG A 215 18.36 8.62 1.73
N VAL A 216 18.37 7.68 0.77
CA VAL A 216 17.54 7.81 -0.45
C VAL A 216 16.05 7.77 -0.10
N ARG A 217 15.63 6.95 0.85
CA ARG A 217 14.25 6.89 1.33
C ARG A 217 13.83 8.19 2.04
N ALA A 218 14.70 8.75 2.89
CA ALA A 218 14.44 10.02 3.57
C ALA A 218 14.32 11.17 2.56
N ALA A 219 15.22 11.23 1.57
CA ALA A 219 15.16 12.23 0.50
C ALA A 219 13.86 12.09 -0.32
N LEU A 220 13.47 10.85 -0.68
CA LEU A 220 12.18 10.60 -1.36
C LEU A 220 11.01 11.12 -0.52
N THR A 221 10.98 10.83 0.78
CA THR A 221 9.90 11.27 1.67
C THR A 221 9.84 12.81 1.73
N ALA A 222 10.98 13.48 1.88
CA ALA A 222 11.05 14.94 1.91
C ALA A 222 10.56 15.56 0.59
N ILE A 223 11.00 15.03 -0.55
CA ILE A 223 10.59 15.51 -1.88
C ILE A 223 9.07 15.31 -2.07
N VAL A 224 8.53 14.15 -1.70
CA VAL A 224 7.09 13.86 -1.83
C VAL A 224 6.27 14.84 -0.98
N ILE A 225 6.65 15.05 0.28
CA ILE A 225 5.97 16.01 1.17
C ILE A 225 6.00 17.42 0.55
N THR A 226 7.17 17.89 0.14
CA THR A 226 7.33 19.23 -0.44
C THR A 226 6.51 19.39 -1.71
N MET A 227 6.52 18.39 -2.60
CA MET A 227 5.78 18.46 -3.86
C MET A 227 4.27 18.41 -3.65
N VAL A 228 3.77 17.51 -2.77
CA VAL A 228 2.34 17.38 -2.51
C VAL A 228 1.78 18.64 -1.84
N PHE A 229 2.38 19.07 -0.73
CA PHE A 229 1.91 20.27 -0.03
C PHE A 229 2.18 21.55 -0.82
N GLY A 230 3.29 21.63 -1.55
CA GLY A 230 3.58 22.72 -2.46
C GLY A 230 2.54 22.81 -3.60
N ALA A 231 2.17 21.69 -4.18
CA ALA A 231 1.12 21.64 -5.19
C ALA A 231 -0.24 22.10 -4.63
N ILE A 232 -0.62 21.65 -3.44
CA ILE A 232 -1.86 22.08 -2.77
C ILE A 232 -1.82 23.60 -2.55
N ALA A 233 -0.72 24.14 -2.04
CA ALA A 233 -0.56 25.58 -1.82
C ALA A 233 -0.68 26.39 -3.11
N VAL A 234 -0.07 25.93 -4.21
CA VAL A 234 -0.17 26.60 -5.53
C VAL A 234 -1.60 26.56 -6.07
N ILE A 235 -2.28 25.41 -5.98
CA ILE A 235 -3.67 25.26 -6.43
C ILE A 235 -4.60 26.17 -5.63
N LEU A 236 -4.44 26.23 -4.29
CA LEU A 236 -5.21 27.11 -3.42
C LEU A 236 -4.93 28.58 -3.71
N TRP A 237 -3.68 28.94 -3.98
CA TRP A 237 -3.32 30.33 -4.33
C TRP A 237 -3.93 30.78 -5.65
N ILE A 238 -3.86 29.91 -6.70
CA ILE A 238 -4.46 30.20 -8.02
C ILE A 238 -5.99 30.28 -7.89
N GLY A 239 -6.61 29.27 -7.25
CA GLY A 239 -8.06 29.23 -7.06
C GLY A 239 -8.59 30.38 -6.20
N GLY A 240 -7.88 30.76 -5.14
CA GLY A 240 -8.22 31.93 -4.30
C GLY A 240 -8.13 33.23 -5.07
N ARG A 241 -7.11 33.43 -5.91
CA ARG A 241 -7.02 34.60 -6.77
C ARG A 241 -8.14 34.66 -7.81
N ASP A 242 -8.53 33.54 -8.38
CA ASP A 242 -9.66 33.51 -9.33
C ASP A 242 -10.98 33.89 -8.64
N VAL A 243 -11.21 33.47 -7.40
CA VAL A 243 -12.40 33.85 -6.60
C VAL A 243 -12.39 35.34 -6.24
N LEU A 244 -11.23 35.91 -5.93
CA LEU A 244 -11.10 37.35 -5.62
C LEU A 244 -11.18 38.27 -6.85
N ALA A 245 -10.96 37.73 -8.04
CA ALA A 245 -11.00 38.46 -9.29
C ALA A 245 -12.39 38.45 -9.95
N GLY A 246 -13.40 37.75 -9.39
CA GLY A 246 -14.77 37.58 -9.92
C GLY A 246 -14.83 36.43 -10.86
#